data_f83ccda40679d07f68dfba17815ada42
#
_entry.id   f83ccda40679d07f68dfba17815ada42
#
_cell.length_a   1.000
_cell.length_b   1.000
_cell.length_c   1.000
_cell.angle_alpha   90.00
_cell.angle_beta   90.00
_cell.angle_gamma   90.00
#
_symmetry.space_group_name_H-M   'P 1'
#
loop_
_entity.id
_entity.type
_entity.pdbx_description
1 polymer ?
#
loop_
_entity_poly.entity_id
_entity_poly.type
_entity_poly.pdbx_seq_one_letter_code
_entity_poly.pdbx_strand_id
1 'polypeptide(L)'
;GGGIAEIEGWTGPAISVPGDGSPGLILMRGSGCGDYPDTDSGSDWEERWIRIGASTFCDGGHFSGSGSSSMTPSIGPDTAFNDLYHWIGLAEESIHLHVYQFMSPDLSHALLDAMSRGVDVTILLEEGILDGSSTIDNQKGHAQALHDAGATVLWMEDPSQISSPYAYVHSKVAVRDSSSVWISSGNWKDTSLPSDGVGNREWSVIMNSEEAAELVL
;
A
#
# COMPACT_ATOMS: atom_id res chain seq x y z
N GLY A 1 34.44 -8.49 -13.00
CA GLY A 1 34.11 -7.66 -14.14
C GLY A 1 33.38 -8.48 -15.20
N GLY A 2 32.08 -8.62 -15.11
CA GLY A 2 31.24 -9.12 -16.18
C GLY A 2 30.81 -7.93 -17.01
N GLY A 3 31.35 -7.81 -18.25
CA GLY A 3 30.87 -6.82 -19.21
C GLY A 3 29.42 -7.08 -19.52
N ILE A 4 28.57 -6.11 -19.31
CA ILE A 4 27.21 -6.10 -19.85
C ILE A 4 27.39 -5.88 -21.35
N ALA A 5 26.80 -6.75 -22.17
CA ALA A 5 26.71 -6.54 -23.60
C ALA A 5 26.17 -5.14 -23.87
N GLU A 6 26.74 -4.43 -24.86
CA GLU A 6 26.23 -3.15 -25.32
C GLU A 6 24.74 -3.30 -25.61
N ILE A 7 23.93 -2.62 -24.81
CA ILE A 7 22.49 -2.49 -25.09
C ILE A 7 22.43 -1.44 -26.21
N GLU A 8 21.87 -1.81 -27.35
CA GLU A 8 21.66 -0.88 -28.49
C GLU A 8 20.88 0.33 -27.95
N GLY A 9 21.46 1.53 -28.07
CA GLY A 9 20.86 2.78 -27.66
C GLY A 9 21.56 3.46 -26.48
N TRP A 10 22.29 2.74 -25.62
CA TRP A 10 22.97 3.37 -24.48
C TRP A 10 24.18 4.17 -24.91
N THR A 11 24.25 5.44 -24.51
CA THR A 11 25.34 6.36 -24.80
C THR A 11 26.12 6.73 -23.55
N GLY A 12 27.43 6.53 -23.55
CA GLY A 12 28.31 6.90 -22.46
C GLY A 12 28.58 5.77 -21.45
N PRO A 13 29.36 6.06 -20.38
CA PRO A 13 29.70 5.07 -19.36
C PRO A 13 28.49 4.70 -18.52
N ALA A 14 28.44 3.42 -18.10
CA ALA A 14 27.48 2.98 -17.11
C ALA A 14 27.67 3.72 -15.77
N ILE A 15 26.57 3.98 -15.06
CA ILE A 15 26.62 4.52 -13.72
C ILE A 15 27.21 3.47 -12.79
N SER A 16 28.17 3.88 -11.96
CA SER A 16 28.61 3.06 -10.85
C SER A 16 27.54 3.12 -9.75
N VAL A 17 26.90 1.99 -9.50
CA VAL A 17 26.11 1.86 -8.27
C VAL A 17 27.06 1.98 -7.09
N PRO A 18 26.76 2.77 -6.05
CA PRO A 18 27.61 2.83 -4.85
C PRO A 18 27.90 1.42 -4.34
N GLY A 19 29.16 0.98 -4.49
CA GLY A 19 29.53 -0.42 -4.26
C GLY A 19 29.76 -0.78 -2.80
N ASP A 20 29.58 0.16 -1.89
CA ASP A 20 29.85 -0.01 -0.47
C ASP A 20 28.62 -0.39 0.35
N GLY A 21 27.46 -0.53 -0.30
CA GLY A 21 26.21 -0.87 0.39
C GLY A 21 25.75 0.18 1.40
N SER A 22 26.13 1.46 1.18
CA SER A 22 25.69 2.56 2.05
C SER A 22 24.17 2.54 2.15
N PRO A 23 23.60 2.19 3.30
CA PRO A 23 22.15 2.09 3.44
C PRO A 23 21.51 3.46 3.24
N GLY A 24 20.48 3.51 2.38
CA GLY A 24 19.73 4.73 2.11
C GLY A 24 20.20 5.54 0.92
N LEU A 25 21.24 5.07 0.18
CA LEU A 25 21.61 5.68 -1.10
C LEU A 25 20.89 4.97 -2.24
N ILE A 26 20.26 5.73 -3.11
CA ILE A 26 19.52 5.23 -4.27
C ILE A 26 19.97 5.95 -5.54
N LEU A 27 19.84 5.28 -6.68
CA LEU A 27 19.89 5.93 -7.98
C LEU A 27 18.48 6.38 -8.37
N MET A 28 18.34 7.66 -8.65
CA MET A 28 17.09 8.23 -9.16
C MET A 28 17.33 8.84 -10.53
N ARG A 29 16.36 8.67 -11.43
CA ARG A 29 16.37 9.32 -12.72
C ARG A 29 15.96 10.78 -12.57
N GLY A 30 16.86 11.69 -12.96
CA GLY A 30 16.62 13.12 -13.00
C GLY A 30 16.58 13.82 -11.64
N SER A 31 16.66 15.15 -11.69
CA SER A 31 16.74 16.00 -10.50
C SER A 31 15.41 16.64 -10.10
N GLY A 32 14.34 16.35 -10.80
CA GLY A 32 13.08 17.06 -10.58
C GLY A 32 11.87 16.34 -11.14
N CYS A 33 10.76 16.94 -10.91
CA CYS A 33 9.48 16.52 -11.41
C CYS A 33 9.26 17.08 -12.81
N GLY A 34 8.99 16.25 -13.76
CA GLY A 34 8.75 16.62 -15.14
C GLY A 34 9.10 15.52 -16.10
N ASP A 35 9.01 15.78 -17.38
CA ASP A 35 9.47 14.86 -18.40
C ASP A 35 10.98 14.64 -18.21
N TYR A 36 11.34 13.48 -17.73
CA TYR A 36 12.75 13.10 -17.63
C TYR A 36 13.27 12.84 -19.04
N PRO A 37 14.27 13.60 -19.51
CA PRO A 37 14.89 13.28 -20.77
C PRO A 37 15.47 11.87 -20.67
N ASP A 38 15.01 11.00 -21.51
CA ASP A 38 15.60 9.69 -21.71
C ASP A 38 16.63 9.82 -22.82
N THR A 39 17.89 10.00 -22.44
CA THR A 39 18.98 10.14 -23.38
C THR A 39 19.77 8.84 -23.53
N ASP A 40 19.24 7.73 -22.99
CA ASP A 40 19.94 6.43 -22.94
C ASP A 40 21.35 6.56 -22.37
N SER A 41 21.51 7.40 -21.36
CA SER A 41 22.81 7.76 -20.77
C SER A 41 22.81 7.67 -19.24
N GLY A 42 23.98 7.38 -18.71
CA GLY A 42 24.23 7.45 -17.28
C GLY A 42 23.98 8.83 -16.67
N SER A 43 24.06 9.91 -17.48
CA SER A 43 23.77 11.25 -17.02
C SER A 43 22.29 11.52 -16.66
N ASP A 44 21.41 10.60 -17.05
CA ASP A 44 19.98 10.70 -16.70
C ASP A 44 19.71 10.33 -15.24
N TRP A 45 20.71 9.78 -14.55
CA TRP A 45 20.60 9.25 -13.21
C TRP A 45 21.53 9.98 -12.25
N GLU A 46 21.07 10.18 -11.03
CA GLU A 46 21.88 10.76 -9.93
C GLU A 46 21.73 9.97 -8.64
N GLU A 47 22.77 9.99 -7.83
CA GLU A 47 22.75 9.39 -6.50
C GLU A 47 22.04 10.33 -5.53
N ARG A 48 21.09 9.78 -4.78
CA ARG A 48 20.37 10.52 -3.74
C ARG A 48 20.20 9.69 -2.48
N TRP A 49 20.25 10.36 -1.35
CA TRP A 49 19.89 9.77 -0.08
C TRP A 49 18.37 9.67 0.03
N ILE A 50 17.85 8.48 0.37
CA ILE A 50 16.47 8.34 0.80
C ILE A 50 16.29 9.10 2.10
N ARG A 51 15.40 10.07 2.10
CA ARG A 51 14.95 10.76 3.31
C ARG A 51 13.56 10.26 3.64
N ILE A 52 13.41 9.57 4.78
CA ILE A 52 12.09 9.16 5.26
C ILE A 52 11.22 10.41 5.43
N GLY A 53 10.06 10.42 4.79
CA GLY A 53 9.14 11.56 4.81
C GLY A 53 9.47 12.69 3.82
N ALA A 54 10.54 12.57 3.02
CA ALA A 54 10.74 13.51 1.90
C ALA A 54 9.82 13.09 0.73
N SER A 55 9.01 14.02 0.26
CA SER A 55 8.25 13.83 -0.98
C SER A 55 9.23 13.69 -2.14
N THR A 56 9.16 12.56 -2.83
CA THR A 56 9.82 12.37 -4.13
C THR A 56 8.85 12.65 -5.27
N PHE A 57 7.62 13.07 -4.94
CA PHE A 57 6.58 13.28 -5.92
C PHE A 57 6.71 14.64 -6.56
N CYS A 58 6.46 14.64 -7.81
CA CYS A 58 6.35 15.83 -8.65
C CYS A 58 5.01 16.54 -8.43
N ASP A 59 4.97 17.81 -8.74
CA ASP A 59 3.82 18.68 -8.50
C ASP A 59 2.45 18.18 -9.00
N GLY A 60 2.42 17.14 -9.84
CA GLY A 60 1.20 16.50 -10.30
C GLY A 60 0.66 15.38 -9.40
N GLY A 61 1.40 15.02 -8.34
CA GLY A 61 1.00 13.97 -7.38
C GLY A 61 0.90 14.47 -5.94
N HIS A 62 0.96 15.78 -5.72
CA HIS A 62 0.74 16.35 -4.39
C HIS A 62 -0.75 16.40 -4.09
N PHE A 63 -1.16 15.65 -3.08
CA PHE A 63 -2.39 15.95 -2.41
C PHE A 63 -2.24 17.28 -1.64
N SER A 64 -2.91 18.31 -2.10
CA SER A 64 -3.05 19.58 -1.38
C SER A 64 -4.54 19.83 -1.14
N GLY A 65 -5.07 19.26 -0.06
CA GLY A 65 -6.44 19.57 0.35
C GLY A 65 -6.54 21.02 0.81
N SER A 66 -7.42 21.79 0.18
CA SER A 66 -7.75 23.16 0.62
C SER A 66 -8.89 23.20 1.63
N GLY A 67 -9.45 22.04 2.00
CA GLY A 67 -10.53 21.87 2.96
C GLY A 67 -10.05 21.62 4.39
N SER A 68 -10.99 21.53 5.33
CA SER A 68 -10.73 21.11 6.71
C SER A 68 -10.50 19.60 6.76
N SER A 69 -9.30 19.15 6.44
CA SER A 69 -8.91 17.76 6.61
C SER A 69 -8.31 17.55 8.00
N SER A 70 -8.65 16.46 8.66
CA SER A 70 -8.01 16.04 9.89
C SER A 70 -7.17 14.80 9.67
N MET A 71 -6.02 14.74 10.33
CA MET A 71 -5.14 13.58 10.34
C MET A 71 -4.99 13.07 11.78
N THR A 72 -5.23 11.79 11.97
CA THR A 72 -5.02 11.11 13.25
C THR A 72 -3.96 10.02 13.04
N PRO A 73 -2.73 10.21 13.55
CA PRO A 73 -1.71 9.18 13.50
C PRO A 73 -2.01 8.09 14.52
N SER A 74 -1.71 6.86 14.17
CA SER A 74 -1.80 5.68 15.02
C SER A 74 -0.51 4.88 14.97
N ILE A 75 -0.18 4.20 16.05
CA ILE A 75 1.04 3.39 16.15
C ILE A 75 0.68 1.98 16.60
N GLY A 76 1.10 1.00 15.85
CA GLY A 76 1.08 -0.40 16.27
C GLY A 76 2.28 -0.75 17.15
N PRO A 77 2.11 -1.65 18.13
CA PRO A 77 0.87 -2.34 18.50
C PRO A 77 -0.03 -1.55 19.46
N ASP A 78 0.34 -0.28 19.83
CA ASP A 78 -0.26 0.45 20.94
C ASP A 78 -1.73 0.83 20.69
N THR A 79 -2.02 1.47 19.54
CA THR A 79 -3.37 2.03 19.26
C THR A 79 -3.93 1.62 17.91
N ALA A 80 -3.08 1.25 16.95
CA ALA A 80 -3.48 1.11 15.55
C ALA A 80 -4.63 0.13 15.31
N PHE A 81 -4.67 -0.99 16.05
CA PHE A 81 -5.77 -1.94 15.95
C PHE A 81 -7.10 -1.32 16.41
N ASN A 82 -7.12 -0.71 17.60
CA ASN A 82 -8.33 -0.12 18.17
C ASN A 82 -8.85 1.04 17.31
N ASP A 83 -7.94 1.86 16.77
CA ASP A 83 -8.28 2.98 15.91
C ASP A 83 -8.89 2.49 14.59
N LEU A 84 -8.31 1.45 13.99
CA LEU A 84 -8.85 0.82 12.77
C LEU A 84 -10.20 0.14 13.03
N TYR A 85 -10.30 -0.64 14.12
CA TYR A 85 -11.53 -1.32 14.49
C TYR A 85 -12.68 -0.33 14.71
N HIS A 86 -12.41 0.75 15.44
CA HIS A 86 -13.36 1.84 15.61
C HIS A 86 -13.71 2.51 14.28
N TRP A 87 -12.71 2.77 13.43
CA TRP A 87 -12.90 3.41 12.13
C TRP A 87 -13.81 2.57 11.21
N ILE A 88 -13.66 1.23 11.19
CA ILE A 88 -14.56 0.31 10.48
C ILE A 88 -15.98 0.38 11.06
N GLY A 89 -16.09 0.45 12.40
CA GLY A 89 -17.36 0.56 13.10
C GLY A 89 -18.18 1.81 12.77
N LEU A 90 -17.52 2.88 12.29
CA LEU A 90 -18.14 4.13 11.87
C LEU A 90 -18.61 4.14 10.41
N ALA A 91 -18.40 3.08 9.65
CA ALA A 91 -18.84 3.00 8.26
C ALA A 91 -20.38 2.99 8.16
N GLU A 92 -20.91 3.81 7.26
CA GLU A 92 -22.34 3.96 7.00
C GLU A 92 -22.73 3.52 5.58
N GLU A 93 -21.83 3.70 4.59
CA GLU A 93 -22.13 3.43 3.18
C GLU A 93 -21.20 2.37 2.59
N SER A 94 -19.88 2.56 2.67
CA SER A 94 -18.94 1.69 1.99
C SER A 94 -17.58 1.59 2.66
N ILE A 95 -16.90 0.45 2.44
CA ILE A 95 -15.48 0.26 2.73
C ILE A 95 -14.81 -0.37 1.51
N HIS A 96 -13.78 0.31 0.98
CA HIS A 96 -12.90 -0.22 -0.05
C HIS A 96 -11.53 -0.49 0.56
N LEU A 97 -11.06 -1.73 0.50
CA LEU A 97 -9.80 -2.17 1.12
C LEU A 97 -8.84 -2.72 0.06
N HIS A 98 -7.62 -2.21 0.04
CA HIS A 98 -6.51 -2.79 -0.72
C HIS A 98 -5.43 -3.23 0.27
N VAL A 99 -5.15 -4.51 0.35
CA VAL A 99 -4.15 -5.03 1.30
C VAL A 99 -3.42 -6.25 0.75
N TYR A 100 -2.11 -6.30 1.03
CA TYR A 100 -1.27 -7.42 0.63
C TYR A 100 -1.61 -8.72 1.39
N GLN A 101 -1.80 -8.64 2.72
CA GLN A 101 -2.19 -9.79 3.55
C GLN A 101 -3.38 -9.41 4.45
N PHE A 102 -4.42 -10.23 4.39
CA PHE A 102 -5.63 -10.10 5.20
C PHE A 102 -5.92 -11.40 5.96
N MET A 103 -5.59 -11.44 7.24
CA MET A 103 -5.66 -12.66 8.05
C MET A 103 -6.03 -12.40 9.51
N SER A 104 -6.52 -11.20 9.86
CA SER A 104 -7.01 -10.91 11.20
C SER A 104 -8.46 -11.36 11.35
N PRO A 105 -8.77 -12.31 12.24
CA PRO A 105 -10.14 -12.71 12.51
C PRO A 105 -10.98 -11.55 13.06
N ASP A 106 -10.42 -10.72 13.93
CA ASP A 106 -11.14 -9.61 14.53
C ASP A 106 -11.52 -8.54 13.50
N LEU A 107 -10.59 -8.21 12.56
CA LEU A 107 -10.89 -7.27 11.49
C LEU A 107 -11.85 -7.87 10.45
N SER A 108 -11.78 -9.17 10.21
CA SER A 108 -12.76 -9.88 9.39
C SER A 108 -14.17 -9.79 9.98
N HIS A 109 -14.31 -10.00 11.29
CA HIS A 109 -15.58 -9.85 12.00
C HIS A 109 -16.07 -8.39 11.96
N ALA A 110 -15.18 -7.41 12.14
CA ALA A 110 -15.56 -6.00 12.06
C ALA A 110 -16.15 -5.63 10.68
N LEU A 111 -15.59 -6.16 9.60
CA LEU A 111 -16.14 -5.98 8.25
C LEU A 111 -17.49 -6.69 8.09
N LEU A 112 -17.63 -7.92 8.58
CA LEU A 112 -18.93 -8.64 8.56
C LEU A 112 -20.00 -7.88 9.35
N ASP A 113 -19.64 -7.31 10.50
CA ASP A 113 -20.54 -6.48 11.29
C ASP A 113 -20.95 -5.20 10.53
N ALA A 114 -20.00 -4.56 9.83
CA ALA A 114 -20.32 -3.42 8.97
C ALA A 114 -21.30 -3.81 7.85
N MET A 115 -21.05 -4.94 7.17
CA MET A 115 -21.95 -5.47 6.13
C MET A 115 -23.34 -5.79 6.68
N SER A 116 -23.44 -6.31 7.92
CA SER A 116 -24.73 -6.56 8.56
C SER A 116 -25.55 -5.29 8.81
N ARG A 117 -24.90 -4.13 8.87
CA ARG A 117 -25.54 -2.80 8.94
C ARG A 117 -25.92 -2.24 7.57
N GLY A 118 -25.55 -2.92 6.46
CA GLY A 118 -25.82 -2.49 5.10
C GLY A 118 -24.64 -1.77 4.42
N VAL A 119 -23.45 -1.83 4.99
CA VAL A 119 -22.25 -1.24 4.38
C VAL A 119 -21.76 -2.12 3.23
N ASP A 120 -21.51 -1.53 2.08
CA ASP A 120 -20.93 -2.20 0.93
C ASP A 120 -19.42 -2.38 1.11
N VAL A 121 -18.94 -3.62 1.03
CA VAL A 121 -17.52 -3.93 1.21
C VAL A 121 -16.90 -4.45 -0.07
N THR A 122 -15.84 -3.79 -0.53
CA THR A 122 -15.00 -4.22 -1.66
C THR A 122 -13.56 -4.40 -1.19
N ILE A 123 -12.97 -5.55 -1.50
CA ILE A 123 -11.60 -5.89 -1.09
C ILE A 123 -10.79 -6.30 -2.31
N LEU A 124 -9.61 -5.70 -2.49
CA LEU A 124 -8.58 -6.13 -3.42
C LEU A 124 -7.42 -6.75 -2.64
N LEU A 125 -7.15 -8.02 -2.91
CA LEU A 125 -6.13 -8.82 -2.25
C LEU A 125 -5.04 -9.28 -3.22
N GLU A 126 -3.84 -9.49 -2.70
CA GLU A 126 -2.76 -10.17 -3.42
C GLU A 126 -2.98 -11.67 -3.38
N GLU A 127 -3.01 -12.35 -4.55
CA GLU A 127 -3.07 -13.80 -4.61
C GLU A 127 -1.72 -14.46 -4.36
N GLY A 128 -0.66 -13.85 -4.89
CA GLY A 128 0.72 -14.35 -4.86
C GLY A 128 1.51 -13.92 -3.63
N ILE A 129 0.92 -13.96 -2.42
CA ILE A 129 1.67 -13.59 -1.22
C ILE A 129 2.88 -14.49 -1.01
N LEU A 130 4.04 -13.88 -0.72
CA LEU A 130 5.30 -14.58 -0.46
C LEU A 130 5.29 -15.17 0.95
N ASP A 131 4.51 -16.22 1.15
CA ASP A 131 4.38 -16.90 2.45
C ASP A 131 4.03 -18.38 2.25
N GLY A 132 3.93 -19.14 3.34
CA GLY A 132 3.60 -20.57 3.27
C GLY A 132 2.15 -20.82 2.84
N SER A 133 1.87 -22.03 2.32
CA SER A 133 0.53 -22.41 1.85
C SER A 133 -0.56 -22.24 2.92
N SER A 134 -0.23 -22.49 4.19
CA SER A 134 -1.19 -22.30 5.30
C SER A 134 -1.61 -20.83 5.47
N THR A 135 -0.73 -19.88 5.19
CA THR A 135 -1.02 -18.44 5.24
C THR A 135 -1.93 -18.05 4.08
N ILE A 136 -1.66 -18.59 2.88
CA ILE A 136 -2.51 -18.38 1.70
C ILE A 136 -3.91 -18.94 1.93
N ASP A 137 -4.02 -20.14 2.48
CA ASP A 137 -5.31 -20.77 2.77
C ASP A 137 -6.10 -19.99 3.83
N ASN A 138 -5.41 -19.44 4.84
CA ASN A 138 -6.03 -18.60 5.86
C ASN A 138 -6.61 -17.30 5.23
N GLN A 139 -5.83 -16.59 4.41
CA GLN A 139 -6.31 -15.42 3.68
C GLN A 139 -7.53 -15.74 2.80
N LYS A 140 -7.46 -16.85 2.05
CA LYS A 140 -8.58 -17.31 1.21
C LYS A 140 -9.82 -17.63 2.04
N GLY A 141 -9.65 -18.19 3.25
CA GLY A 141 -10.75 -18.46 4.18
C GLY A 141 -11.47 -17.19 4.64
N HIS A 142 -10.75 -16.15 5.03
CA HIS A 142 -11.35 -14.86 5.40
C HIS A 142 -12.02 -14.17 4.20
N ALA A 143 -11.37 -14.18 3.04
CA ALA A 143 -11.90 -13.63 1.81
C ALA A 143 -13.22 -14.34 1.40
N GLN A 144 -13.26 -15.68 1.51
CA GLN A 144 -14.46 -16.46 1.21
C GLN A 144 -15.62 -16.13 2.17
N ALA A 145 -15.34 -16.01 3.46
CA ALA A 145 -16.37 -15.66 4.44
C ALA A 145 -17.01 -14.28 4.15
N LEU A 146 -16.19 -13.30 3.76
CA LEU A 146 -16.68 -11.98 3.35
C LEU A 146 -17.46 -12.04 2.04
N HIS A 147 -16.98 -12.79 1.06
CA HIS A 147 -17.68 -13.01 -0.20
C HIS A 147 -19.06 -13.66 0.01
N ASP A 148 -19.13 -14.71 0.84
CA ASP A 148 -20.38 -15.40 1.15
C ASP A 148 -21.39 -14.50 1.88
N ALA A 149 -20.90 -13.49 2.59
CA ALA A 149 -21.72 -12.45 3.22
C ALA A 149 -22.13 -11.32 2.23
N GLY A 150 -21.62 -11.33 0.99
CA GLY A 150 -21.98 -10.38 -0.05
C GLY A 150 -20.92 -9.34 -0.41
N ALA A 151 -19.71 -9.41 0.14
CA ALA A 151 -18.62 -8.52 -0.26
C ALA A 151 -18.15 -8.79 -1.69
N THR A 152 -17.71 -7.74 -2.37
CA THR A 152 -16.95 -7.87 -3.61
C THR A 152 -15.49 -8.16 -3.29
N VAL A 153 -15.02 -9.37 -3.62
CA VAL A 153 -13.63 -9.77 -3.42
C VAL A 153 -12.92 -9.86 -4.76
N LEU A 154 -11.86 -9.09 -4.91
CA LEU A 154 -11.01 -9.03 -6.09
C LEU A 154 -9.62 -9.55 -5.75
N TRP A 155 -9.01 -10.28 -6.67
CA TRP A 155 -7.66 -10.80 -6.54
C TRP A 155 -6.77 -10.18 -7.59
N MET A 156 -5.58 -9.71 -7.17
CA MET A 156 -4.51 -9.42 -8.12
C MET A 156 -3.93 -10.76 -8.55
N GLU A 157 -4.14 -11.11 -9.81
CA GLU A 157 -3.62 -12.33 -10.39
C GLU A 157 -2.12 -12.22 -10.67
N ASP A 158 -1.46 -13.38 -10.78
CA ASP A 158 -0.05 -13.50 -11.16
C ASP A 158 0.22 -12.72 -12.48
N PRO A 159 1.13 -11.74 -12.46
CA PRO A 159 1.45 -10.93 -13.61
C PRO A 159 2.02 -11.73 -14.80
N SER A 160 2.41 -13.00 -14.59
CA SER A 160 2.79 -13.90 -15.68
C SER A 160 1.61 -14.26 -16.58
N GLN A 161 0.38 -14.10 -16.13
CA GLN A 161 -0.84 -14.49 -16.83
C GLN A 161 -1.59 -13.30 -17.47
N ILE A 162 -1.38 -12.11 -16.97
CA ILE A 162 -1.98 -10.87 -17.48
C ILE A 162 -0.89 -9.82 -17.71
N SER A 163 -1.06 -9.02 -18.76
CA SER A 163 -0.20 -7.85 -18.98
C SER A 163 -0.59 -6.72 -18.01
N SER A 164 -0.24 -6.88 -16.73
CA SER A 164 -0.44 -5.87 -15.72
C SER A 164 0.81 -5.00 -15.58
N PRO A 165 0.68 -3.68 -15.45
CA PRO A 165 1.81 -2.81 -15.11
C PRO A 165 2.26 -2.98 -13.65
N TYR A 166 1.50 -3.70 -12.83
CA TYR A 166 1.77 -3.90 -11.41
C TYR A 166 2.17 -5.34 -11.14
N ALA A 167 3.28 -5.51 -10.41
CA ALA A 167 3.75 -6.84 -10.02
C ALA A 167 3.00 -7.39 -8.80
N TYR A 168 2.61 -6.52 -7.86
CA TYR A 168 1.94 -6.89 -6.60
C TYR A 168 1.04 -5.79 -6.09
N VAL A 169 -0.03 -6.16 -5.39
CA VAL A 169 -0.75 -5.27 -4.48
C VAL A 169 -0.03 -5.26 -3.13
N HIS A 170 0.83 -4.28 -2.88
CA HIS A 170 1.56 -4.17 -1.60
C HIS A 170 1.08 -3.00 -0.74
N SER A 171 0.02 -2.32 -1.17
CA SER A 171 -0.65 -1.29 -0.38
C SER A 171 -1.32 -1.86 0.86
N LYS A 172 -1.50 -1.04 1.89
CA LYS A 172 -2.35 -1.29 3.05
C LYS A 172 -3.14 0.00 3.25
N VAL A 173 -4.20 0.11 2.48
CA VAL A 173 -5.03 1.31 2.43
C VAL A 173 -6.51 0.91 2.39
N ALA A 174 -7.32 1.66 3.09
CA ALA A 174 -8.76 1.51 3.02
C ALA A 174 -9.44 2.89 2.92
N VAL A 175 -10.57 2.95 2.22
CA VAL A 175 -11.43 4.12 2.11
C VAL A 175 -12.78 3.79 2.71
N ARG A 176 -13.27 4.67 3.58
CA ARG A 176 -14.60 4.57 4.18
C ARG A 176 -15.46 5.73 3.70
N ASP A 177 -16.67 5.41 3.24
CA ASP A 177 -17.72 6.37 2.89
C ASP A 177 -17.23 7.50 1.96
N SER A 178 -16.29 7.18 1.06
CA SER A 178 -15.64 8.13 0.12
C SER A 178 -15.12 9.43 0.77
N SER A 179 -14.91 9.44 2.08
CA SER A 179 -14.58 10.64 2.85
C SER A 179 -13.45 10.46 3.87
N SER A 180 -13.07 9.22 4.16
CA SER A 180 -12.04 8.92 5.15
C SER A 180 -11.13 7.81 4.66
N VAL A 181 -9.82 8.00 4.79
CA VAL A 181 -8.79 7.06 4.33
C VAL A 181 -7.98 6.56 5.51
N TRP A 182 -7.79 5.25 5.60
CA TRP A 182 -6.80 4.59 6.44
C TRP A 182 -5.59 4.19 5.60
N ILE A 183 -4.38 4.58 6.01
CA ILE A 183 -3.13 4.16 5.40
C ILE A 183 -2.24 3.56 6.48
N SER A 184 -1.59 2.42 6.19
CA SER A 184 -0.73 1.74 7.15
C SER A 184 0.52 1.14 6.50
N SER A 185 1.58 0.97 7.31
CA SER A 185 2.71 0.09 6.97
C SER A 185 2.38 -1.39 7.21
N GLY A 186 1.47 -1.67 8.14
CA GLY A 186 1.10 -3.01 8.60
C GLY A 186 0.02 -3.68 7.74
N ASN A 187 0.19 -4.97 7.49
CA ASN A 187 -0.85 -5.81 6.91
C ASN A 187 -2.01 -6.01 7.91
N TRP A 188 -3.17 -6.41 7.42
CA TRP A 188 -4.33 -6.73 8.26
C TRP A 188 -4.22 -8.15 8.83
N LYS A 189 -3.26 -8.33 9.74
CA LYS A 189 -3.00 -9.59 10.44
C LYS A 189 -2.52 -9.33 11.88
N ASP A 190 -2.67 -10.30 12.74
CA ASP A 190 -2.41 -10.16 14.19
C ASP A 190 -0.97 -9.76 14.53
N THR A 191 0.01 -10.12 13.70
CA THR A 191 1.40 -9.70 13.93
C THR A 191 1.66 -8.22 13.64
N SER A 192 0.85 -7.58 12.79
CA SER A 192 0.99 -6.17 12.41
C SER A 192 -0.05 -5.27 13.09
N LEU A 193 -1.26 -5.78 13.27
CA LEU A 193 -2.38 -5.08 13.93
C LEU A 193 -3.00 -6.01 15.00
N PRO A 194 -2.26 -6.27 16.09
CA PRO A 194 -2.73 -7.16 17.15
C PRO A 194 -3.80 -6.53 18.02
N SER A 195 -4.83 -7.30 18.38
CA SER A 195 -5.85 -6.87 19.34
C SER A 195 -5.38 -6.94 20.79
N ASP A 196 -4.33 -7.70 21.09
CA ASP A 196 -3.76 -7.89 22.44
C ASP A 196 -2.59 -6.94 22.76
N GLY A 197 -2.22 -6.07 21.83
CA GLY A 197 -1.14 -5.09 22.00
C GLY A 197 0.28 -5.68 21.85
N VAL A 198 0.41 -6.91 21.37
CA VAL A 198 1.72 -7.57 21.18
C VAL A 198 1.97 -7.86 19.69
N GLY A 199 2.83 -7.11 19.05
CA GLY A 199 3.13 -7.25 17.65
C GLY A 199 4.22 -6.33 17.13
N ASN A 200 4.25 -6.18 15.82
CA ASN A 200 5.21 -5.34 15.12
C ASN A 200 4.99 -3.86 15.42
N ARG A 201 6.07 -3.08 15.32
CA ARG A 201 5.97 -1.62 15.29
C ARG A 201 5.53 -1.18 13.92
N GLU A 202 4.31 -0.67 13.82
CA GLU A 202 3.69 -0.22 12.58
C GLU A 202 3.24 1.24 12.71
N TRP A 203 3.14 1.91 11.59
CA TRP A 203 2.66 3.29 11.50
C TRP A 203 1.39 3.33 10.66
N SER A 204 0.40 4.07 11.15
CA SER A 204 -0.86 4.26 10.43
C SER A 204 -1.32 5.70 10.55
N VAL A 205 -2.17 6.11 9.63
CA VAL A 205 -2.83 7.41 9.68
C VAL A 205 -4.26 7.28 9.17
N ILE A 206 -5.19 7.92 9.88
CA ILE A 206 -6.54 8.19 9.39
C ILE A 206 -6.56 9.63 8.86
N MET A 207 -6.98 9.80 7.62
CA MET A 207 -7.23 11.12 7.02
C MET A 207 -8.71 11.24 6.71
N ASN A 208 -9.38 12.25 7.27
CA ASN A 208 -10.74 12.58 6.88
C ASN A 208 -10.68 13.66 5.80
N SER A 209 -10.83 13.24 4.54
CA SER A 209 -10.75 14.08 3.36
C SER A 209 -11.37 13.35 2.17
N GLU A 210 -12.38 13.94 1.55
CA GLU A 210 -13.01 13.43 0.32
C GLU A 210 -12.01 13.39 -0.83
N GLU A 211 -11.16 14.43 -0.95
CA GLU A 211 -10.15 14.51 -2.01
C GLU A 211 -9.08 13.39 -1.87
N ALA A 212 -8.70 13.06 -0.63
CA ALA A 212 -7.79 11.94 -0.39
C ALA A 212 -8.46 10.59 -0.69
N ALA A 213 -9.74 10.44 -0.39
CA ALA A 213 -10.52 9.26 -0.69
C ALA A 213 -10.67 9.07 -2.21
N GLU A 214 -10.99 10.13 -2.95
CA GLU A 214 -11.09 10.11 -4.42
C GLU A 214 -9.76 9.73 -5.10
N LEU A 215 -8.63 10.14 -4.54
CA LEU A 215 -7.31 9.78 -5.08
C LEU A 215 -6.99 8.29 -4.93
N VAL A 216 -7.58 7.62 -3.93
CA VAL A 216 -7.33 6.20 -3.62
C VAL A 216 -8.30 5.28 -4.34
N LEU A 217 -9.54 5.73 -4.57
CA LEU A 217 -10.58 4.99 -5.29
C LEU A 217 -10.36 5.01 -6.81
#